data_832afdc7f3e71047489ac09e588de692
#
_entry.id   832afdc7f3e71047489ac09e588de692
#
_cell.length_a   1.000
_cell.length_b   1.000
_cell.length_c   1.000
_cell.angle_alpha   90.00
_cell.angle_beta   90.00
_cell.angle_gamma   90.00
#
_symmetry.space_group_name_H-M   'P 1'
#
loop_
_entity.id
_entity.type
_entity.pdbx_description
1 polymer ?
#
loop_
_entity_poly.entity_id
_entity_poly.type
_entity_poly.pdbx_seq_one_letter_code
_entity_poly.pdbx_strand_id
1 'polypeptide(L)'
;PSTLKCKKGVNEVKELTELKNEFYEVMYKYEKSFSEEGVMANLTAWQTAKADLLSLLRRHPNWNEDEQAIIFDCNQALSIHPDMVDETAFTLLDIASEILSGEQLEDFRTALHAAVSGYSCTVSEENLEILRQRGGIRCAKDQKASRIIGKLCKKYGVDRHTRYNAVFAQLADALNPLTMQEIGVLSVHPCDFLEMSSKSNTWVSCHRLSDGGYQAGCLSYMNDRVSMVFYAVDADVSGEYRKAIRRYRQMFFYENGTLFQSRLYPADTGNALEVSKLFRH
;
A
#
# COMPACT_ATOMS: atom_id res chain seq x y z
N PRO A 1 -19.88 -34.46 1.51
CA PRO A 1 -20.25 -33.11 1.86
C PRO A 1 -20.38 -32.95 3.40
N SER A 2 -19.42 -33.43 4.21
CA SER A 2 -19.53 -33.38 5.69
C SER A 2 -18.19 -33.11 6.40
N THR A 3 -17.15 -32.72 5.66
CA THR A 3 -15.80 -32.56 6.24
C THR A 3 -15.35 -31.12 6.40
N LEU A 4 -16.11 -30.13 5.92
CA LEU A 4 -15.73 -28.71 5.97
C LEU A 4 -16.18 -27.98 7.27
N LYS A 5 -17.17 -28.53 8.02
CA LYS A 5 -17.68 -27.86 9.22
C LYS A 5 -16.80 -28.01 10.46
N CYS A 6 -15.89 -28.99 10.50
CA CYS A 6 -15.09 -29.25 11.71
C CYS A 6 -13.80 -28.43 11.81
N LYS A 7 -13.33 -27.82 10.70
CA LYS A 7 -12.10 -27.00 10.72
C LYS A 7 -12.31 -25.54 11.15
N LYS A 8 -13.50 -24.96 10.94
CA LYS A 8 -13.80 -23.58 11.35
C LYS A 8 -13.80 -23.40 12.87
N GLY A 9 -14.42 -24.30 13.61
CA GLY A 9 -14.53 -24.17 15.07
C GLY A 9 -13.19 -24.27 15.83
N VAL A 10 -12.22 -25.01 15.32
CA VAL A 10 -10.92 -25.20 16.00
C VAL A 10 -10.04 -23.94 15.85
N ASN A 11 -10.08 -23.26 14.71
CA ASN A 11 -9.31 -22.04 14.50
C ASN A 11 -9.89 -20.87 15.30
N GLU A 12 -11.22 -20.71 15.34
CA GLU A 12 -11.87 -19.65 16.12
C GLU A 12 -11.60 -19.77 17.63
N VAL A 13 -11.63 -20.99 18.16
CA VAL A 13 -11.33 -21.26 19.59
C VAL A 13 -9.86 -20.97 19.91
N LYS A 14 -8.94 -21.30 19.01
CA LYS A 14 -7.51 -21.03 19.20
C LYS A 14 -7.21 -19.53 19.16
N GLU A 15 -7.78 -18.81 18.21
CA GLU A 15 -7.65 -17.36 18.10
C GLU A 15 -8.22 -16.64 19.33
N LEU A 16 -9.39 -17.06 19.82
CA LEU A 16 -9.98 -16.51 21.03
C LEU A 16 -9.11 -16.74 22.26
N THR A 17 -8.47 -17.89 22.36
CA THR A 17 -7.55 -18.21 23.47
C THR A 17 -6.30 -17.31 23.42
N GLU A 18 -5.73 -17.12 22.23
CA GLU A 18 -4.60 -16.22 22.03
C GLU A 18 -5.00 -14.78 22.38
N LEU A 19 -6.15 -14.32 21.90
CA LEU A 19 -6.69 -12.99 22.19
C LEU A 19 -6.89 -12.75 23.69
N LYS A 20 -7.46 -13.73 24.41
CA LYS A 20 -7.62 -13.68 25.87
C LYS A 20 -6.28 -13.53 26.58
N ASN A 21 -5.28 -14.31 26.20
CA ASN A 21 -3.94 -14.24 26.81
C ASN A 21 -3.33 -12.85 26.64
N GLU A 22 -3.42 -12.27 25.45
CA GLU A 22 -2.94 -10.91 25.19
C GLU A 22 -3.70 -9.87 26.04
N PHE A 23 -5.01 -9.98 26.19
CA PHE A 23 -5.79 -9.13 27.07
C PHE A 23 -5.35 -9.23 28.53
N TYR A 24 -5.14 -10.46 29.03
CA TYR A 24 -4.68 -10.68 30.40
C TYR A 24 -3.29 -10.09 30.63
N GLU A 25 -2.35 -10.24 29.69
CA GLU A 25 -1.03 -9.63 29.80
C GLU A 25 -1.11 -8.09 29.92
N VAL A 26 -1.90 -7.45 29.07
CA VAL A 26 -2.09 -6.01 29.08
C VAL A 26 -2.76 -5.54 30.37
N MET A 27 -3.85 -6.20 30.77
CA MET A 27 -4.62 -5.82 31.96
C MET A 27 -3.85 -6.03 33.25
N TYR A 28 -3.07 -7.10 33.36
CA TYR A 28 -2.20 -7.36 34.50
C TYR A 28 -1.18 -6.22 34.69
N LYS A 29 -0.60 -5.74 33.61
CA LYS A 29 0.35 -4.62 33.65
C LYS A 29 -0.27 -3.31 34.18
N TYR A 30 -1.58 -3.13 33.99
CA TYR A 30 -2.32 -1.98 34.50
C TYR A 30 -3.01 -2.25 35.85
N GLU A 31 -2.62 -3.32 36.55
CA GLU A 31 -3.18 -3.71 37.87
C GLU A 31 -4.70 -3.88 37.87
N LYS A 32 -5.27 -4.30 36.76
CA LYS A 32 -6.70 -4.55 36.63
C LYS A 32 -6.99 -6.03 36.60
N SER A 33 -7.98 -6.49 37.37
CA SER A 33 -8.57 -7.80 37.18
C SER A 33 -9.47 -7.77 35.95
N PHE A 34 -9.29 -8.71 35.05
CA PHE A 34 -10.09 -8.81 33.82
C PHE A 34 -10.57 -10.26 33.64
N SER A 35 -11.89 -10.46 33.65
CA SER A 35 -12.50 -11.77 33.50
C SER A 35 -12.60 -12.21 32.04
N GLU A 36 -12.84 -13.49 31.84
CA GLU A 36 -13.15 -14.04 30.51
C GLU A 36 -14.39 -13.38 29.89
N GLU A 37 -15.42 -13.11 30.72
CA GLU A 37 -16.62 -12.40 30.30
C GLU A 37 -16.30 -10.98 29.82
N GLY A 38 -15.36 -10.30 30.46
CA GLY A 38 -14.88 -8.97 30.06
C GLY A 38 -14.22 -8.99 28.70
N VAL A 39 -13.44 -10.03 28.34
CA VAL A 39 -12.87 -10.20 27.01
C VAL A 39 -13.97 -10.34 25.97
N MET A 40 -14.98 -11.17 26.24
CA MET A 40 -16.12 -11.36 25.34
C MET A 40 -16.95 -10.10 25.16
N ALA A 41 -17.18 -9.35 26.27
CA ALA A 41 -17.88 -8.07 26.19
C ALA A 41 -17.14 -7.04 25.31
N ASN A 42 -15.81 -7.00 25.38
CA ASN A 42 -15.02 -6.11 24.52
C ASN A 42 -15.07 -6.52 23.05
N LEU A 43 -15.04 -7.80 22.75
CA LEU A 43 -15.21 -8.30 21.38
C LEU A 43 -16.60 -7.93 20.82
N THR A 44 -17.64 -8.06 21.63
CA THR A 44 -19.01 -7.67 21.26
C THR A 44 -19.11 -6.17 21.01
N ALA A 45 -18.55 -5.36 21.90
CA ALA A 45 -18.51 -3.91 21.77
C ALA A 45 -17.76 -3.48 20.51
N TRP A 46 -16.65 -4.14 20.19
CA TRP A 46 -15.89 -3.91 18.97
C TRP A 46 -16.73 -4.21 17.72
N GLN A 47 -17.39 -5.37 17.66
CA GLN A 47 -18.26 -5.70 16.52
C GLN A 47 -19.35 -4.66 16.30
N THR A 48 -19.96 -4.18 17.38
CA THR A 48 -21.00 -3.14 17.31
C THR A 48 -20.40 -1.79 16.87
N ALA A 49 -19.27 -1.41 17.43
CA ALA A 49 -18.63 -0.12 17.13
C ALA A 49 -18.17 -0.01 15.66
N LYS A 50 -17.72 -1.12 15.07
CA LYS A 50 -17.20 -1.16 13.70
C LYS A 50 -18.26 -1.53 12.64
N ALA A 51 -19.53 -1.63 12.99
CA ALA A 51 -20.59 -2.06 12.05
C ALA A 51 -20.66 -1.21 10.78
N ASP A 52 -20.56 0.12 10.92
CA ASP A 52 -20.61 1.04 9.78
C ASP A 52 -19.36 0.89 8.88
N LEU A 53 -18.18 0.78 9.49
CA LEU A 53 -16.93 0.56 8.79
C LEU A 53 -16.92 -0.80 8.08
N LEU A 54 -17.37 -1.86 8.73
CA LEU A 54 -17.54 -3.18 8.12
C LEU A 54 -18.50 -3.14 6.93
N SER A 55 -19.61 -2.43 7.04
CA SER A 55 -20.57 -2.24 5.93
C SER A 55 -19.94 -1.57 4.73
N LEU A 56 -19.01 -0.64 4.94
CA LEU A 56 -18.23 0.00 3.88
C LEU A 56 -17.23 -0.97 3.26
N LEU A 57 -16.42 -1.63 4.08
CA LEU A 57 -15.34 -2.51 3.62
C LEU A 57 -15.85 -3.74 2.87
N ARG A 58 -17.00 -4.29 3.27
CA ARG A 58 -17.66 -5.42 2.60
C ARG A 58 -18.04 -5.16 1.14
N ARG A 59 -18.07 -3.90 0.69
CA ARG A 59 -18.31 -3.55 -0.70
C ARG A 59 -17.07 -3.68 -1.57
N HIS A 60 -15.90 -3.79 -0.96
CA HIS A 60 -14.66 -3.93 -1.71
C HIS A 60 -14.58 -5.34 -2.34
N PRO A 61 -14.19 -5.48 -3.63
CA PRO A 61 -14.16 -6.77 -4.33
C PRO A 61 -13.22 -7.80 -3.72
N ASN A 62 -12.18 -7.36 -3.01
CA ASN A 62 -11.20 -8.23 -2.35
C ASN A 62 -11.49 -8.43 -0.86
N TRP A 63 -12.69 -8.10 -0.39
CA TRP A 63 -13.08 -8.36 0.99
C TRP A 63 -13.15 -9.86 1.27
N ASN A 64 -12.51 -10.28 2.34
CA ASN A 64 -12.59 -11.64 2.87
C ASN A 64 -13.34 -11.61 4.22
N GLU A 65 -14.52 -12.20 4.26
CA GLU A 65 -15.39 -12.19 5.44
C GLU A 65 -14.79 -12.99 6.61
N ASP A 66 -14.16 -14.13 6.31
CA ASP A 66 -13.57 -15.00 7.35
C ASP A 66 -12.36 -14.31 8.00
N GLU A 67 -11.60 -13.54 7.24
CA GLU A 67 -10.44 -12.79 7.72
C GLU A 67 -10.79 -11.38 8.22
N GLN A 68 -11.99 -10.89 7.96
CA GLN A 68 -12.43 -9.51 8.23
C GLN A 68 -11.41 -8.49 7.72
N ALA A 69 -10.97 -8.69 6.49
CA ALA A 69 -9.91 -7.91 5.87
C ALA A 69 -10.10 -7.79 4.36
N ILE A 70 -9.50 -6.76 3.79
CA ILE A 70 -9.26 -6.63 2.36
C ILE A 70 -7.84 -7.13 2.10
N ILE A 71 -7.71 -8.12 1.21
CA ILE A 71 -6.44 -8.74 0.89
C ILE A 71 -6.00 -8.26 -0.49
N PHE A 72 -4.84 -7.65 -0.54
CA PHE A 72 -4.21 -7.13 -1.74
C PHE A 72 -3.14 -8.11 -2.20
N ASP A 73 -3.29 -8.66 -3.39
CA ASP A 73 -2.20 -9.38 -4.05
C ASP A 73 -1.22 -8.36 -4.64
N CYS A 74 -0.18 -8.06 -3.88
CA CYS A 74 0.86 -7.11 -4.29
C CYS A 74 1.85 -7.70 -5.32
N ASN A 75 1.66 -8.96 -5.74
CA ASN A 75 2.40 -9.55 -6.86
C ASN A 75 1.84 -9.10 -8.22
N GLN A 76 0.63 -8.58 -8.25
CA GLN A 76 0.12 -7.95 -9.46
C GLN A 76 0.85 -6.62 -9.64
N ALA A 77 1.41 -6.43 -10.84
CA ALA A 77 1.86 -5.11 -11.23
C ALA A 77 0.71 -4.13 -11.02
N LEU A 78 0.85 -3.21 -10.08
CA LEU A 78 -0.13 -2.16 -9.89
C LEU A 78 -0.30 -1.45 -11.24
N SER A 79 -1.52 -1.33 -11.71
CA SER A 79 -1.80 -0.67 -12.98
C SER A 79 -1.24 0.75 -12.95
N ILE A 80 -0.53 1.11 -14.01
CA ILE A 80 -0.06 2.48 -14.19
C ILE A 80 -1.30 3.38 -14.23
N HIS A 81 -1.28 4.47 -13.46
CA HIS A 81 -2.39 5.41 -13.42
C HIS A 81 -2.27 6.42 -14.58
N PRO A 82 -3.15 6.39 -15.60
CA PRO A 82 -3.04 7.24 -16.76
C PRO A 82 -2.98 8.73 -16.40
N ASP A 83 -3.87 9.19 -15.52
CA ASP A 83 -3.95 10.61 -15.12
C ASP A 83 -2.65 11.13 -14.51
N MET A 84 -1.96 10.33 -13.71
CA MET A 84 -0.67 10.73 -13.12
C MET A 84 0.45 10.78 -14.16
N VAL A 85 0.42 9.87 -15.15
CA VAL A 85 1.39 9.88 -16.26
C VAL A 85 1.18 11.12 -17.11
N ASP A 86 -0.08 11.43 -17.47
CA ASP A 86 -0.43 12.58 -18.29
C ASP A 86 -0.10 13.89 -17.59
N GLU A 87 -0.45 14.07 -16.32
CA GLU A 87 -0.16 15.27 -15.54
C GLU A 87 1.35 15.54 -15.45
N THR A 88 2.13 14.49 -15.13
CA THR A 88 3.58 14.64 -15.02
C THR A 88 4.27 14.81 -16.38
N ALA A 89 3.78 14.15 -17.42
CA ALA A 89 4.27 14.34 -18.78
C ALA A 89 3.97 15.77 -19.29
N PHE A 90 2.78 16.30 -18.98
CA PHE A 90 2.41 17.68 -19.30
C PHE A 90 3.31 18.67 -18.59
N THR A 91 3.58 18.48 -17.30
CA THR A 91 4.52 19.32 -16.55
C THR A 91 5.95 19.24 -17.11
N LEU A 92 6.37 18.07 -17.59
CA LEU A 92 7.67 17.94 -18.25
C LEU A 92 7.71 18.67 -19.59
N LEU A 93 6.59 18.69 -20.33
CA LEU A 93 6.45 19.46 -21.57
C LEU A 93 6.47 20.98 -21.31
N ASP A 94 5.87 21.44 -20.21
CA ASP A 94 5.95 22.85 -19.80
C ASP A 94 7.41 23.28 -19.57
N ILE A 95 8.17 22.46 -18.84
CA ILE A 95 9.61 22.68 -18.66
C ILE A 95 10.34 22.74 -20.01
N ALA A 96 10.01 21.82 -20.92
CA ALA A 96 10.61 21.81 -22.25
C ALA A 96 10.29 23.09 -23.04
N SER A 97 9.08 23.63 -22.90
CA SER A 97 8.65 24.86 -23.59
C SER A 97 9.39 26.12 -23.12
N GLU A 98 9.97 26.11 -21.93
CA GLU A 98 10.82 27.19 -21.43
C GLU A 98 12.22 27.20 -22.09
N ILE A 99 12.62 26.07 -22.67
CA ILE A 99 13.97 25.85 -23.22
C ILE A 99 13.96 25.72 -24.76
N LEU A 100 12.93 25.06 -25.29
CA LEU A 100 12.80 24.67 -26.69
C LEU A 100 11.74 25.51 -27.37
N SER A 101 11.89 25.71 -28.69
CA SER A 101 10.92 26.42 -29.52
C SER A 101 10.83 25.81 -30.92
N GLY A 102 9.76 26.15 -31.65
CA GLY A 102 9.57 25.71 -33.03
C GLY A 102 9.60 24.21 -33.22
N GLU A 103 10.31 23.75 -34.21
CA GLU A 103 10.38 22.33 -34.59
C GLU A 103 10.95 21.45 -33.46
N GLN A 104 11.92 21.93 -32.71
CA GLN A 104 12.51 21.16 -31.60
C GLN A 104 11.50 20.86 -30.49
N LEU A 105 10.65 21.83 -30.16
CA LEU A 105 9.60 21.63 -29.16
C LEU A 105 8.55 20.64 -29.66
N GLU A 106 8.19 20.71 -30.94
CA GLU A 106 7.20 19.82 -31.54
C GLU A 106 7.71 18.37 -31.65
N ASP A 107 8.98 18.20 -32.02
CA ASP A 107 9.62 16.89 -32.02
C ASP A 107 9.73 16.29 -30.62
N PHE A 108 10.09 17.11 -29.63
CA PHE A 108 10.11 16.68 -28.23
C PHE A 108 8.72 16.26 -27.75
N ARG A 109 7.69 17.07 -28.02
CA ARG A 109 6.28 16.78 -27.68
C ARG A 109 5.83 15.46 -28.27
N THR A 110 6.04 15.28 -29.58
CA THR A 110 5.64 14.06 -30.30
C THR A 110 6.34 12.83 -29.72
N ALA A 111 7.63 12.94 -29.44
CA ALA A 111 8.41 11.84 -28.88
C ALA A 111 8.02 11.53 -27.43
N LEU A 112 7.78 12.55 -26.61
CA LEU A 112 7.32 12.35 -25.22
C LEU A 112 5.95 11.67 -25.20
N HIS A 113 5.01 12.14 -26.02
CA HIS A 113 3.69 11.52 -26.15
C HIS A 113 3.79 10.05 -26.58
N ALA A 114 4.62 9.71 -27.57
CA ALA A 114 4.85 8.35 -27.99
C ALA A 114 5.44 7.48 -26.86
N ALA A 115 6.28 8.05 -25.99
CA ALA A 115 6.88 7.33 -24.89
C ALA A 115 5.88 7.00 -23.76
N VAL A 116 4.82 7.81 -23.57
CA VAL A 116 3.86 7.64 -22.46
C VAL A 116 2.51 7.10 -22.89
N SER A 117 2.12 7.17 -24.16
CA SER A 117 0.78 6.89 -24.68
C SER A 117 0.27 5.46 -24.41
N GLY A 118 1.14 4.49 -24.19
CA GLY A 118 0.78 3.13 -23.85
C GLY A 118 0.53 2.92 -22.35
N TYR A 119 0.74 3.93 -21.51
CA TYR A 119 0.67 3.81 -20.04
C TYR A 119 1.33 2.52 -19.53
N SER A 120 2.53 2.25 -20.02
CA SER A 120 3.26 1.01 -19.76
C SER A 120 4.71 1.29 -19.38
N CYS A 121 5.31 0.39 -18.60
CA CYS A 121 6.73 0.46 -18.29
C CYS A 121 7.64 0.27 -19.51
N THR A 122 7.10 -0.26 -20.63
CA THR A 122 7.80 -0.42 -21.90
C THR A 122 7.02 0.27 -23.02
N VAL A 123 7.71 0.68 -24.08
CA VAL A 123 7.15 1.37 -25.24
C VAL A 123 6.87 0.37 -26.35
N SER A 124 5.72 0.51 -27.02
CA SER A 124 5.35 -0.32 -28.18
C SER A 124 6.32 -0.14 -29.36
N GLU A 125 6.42 -1.15 -30.24
CA GLU A 125 7.32 -1.10 -31.40
C GLU A 125 7.00 0.09 -32.33
N GLU A 126 5.72 0.38 -32.53
CA GLU A 126 5.24 1.51 -33.31
C GLU A 126 5.74 2.84 -32.72
N ASN A 127 5.59 3.02 -31.42
CA ASN A 127 6.04 4.22 -30.71
C ASN A 127 7.57 4.33 -30.63
N LEU A 128 8.28 3.20 -30.59
CA LEU A 128 9.75 3.21 -30.69
C LEU A 128 10.23 3.78 -32.03
N GLU A 129 9.51 3.56 -33.12
CA GLU A 129 9.86 4.12 -34.42
C GLU A 129 9.68 5.65 -34.44
N ILE A 130 8.60 6.18 -33.84
CA ILE A 130 8.40 7.63 -33.64
C ILE A 130 9.53 8.23 -32.82
N LEU A 131 9.94 7.57 -31.75
CA LEU A 131 11.05 8.01 -30.89
C LEU A 131 12.40 8.05 -31.64
N ARG A 132 12.64 7.11 -32.57
CA ARG A 132 13.84 7.10 -33.41
C ARG A 132 13.81 8.22 -34.43
N GLN A 133 12.69 8.41 -35.13
CA GLN A 133 12.56 9.38 -36.22
C GLN A 133 12.45 10.82 -35.70
N ARG A 134 11.48 11.10 -34.83
CA ARG A 134 11.21 12.44 -34.28
C ARG A 134 12.04 12.74 -33.05
N GLY A 135 12.09 11.83 -32.09
CA GLY A 135 12.93 11.97 -30.92
C GLY A 135 14.42 11.92 -31.22
N GLY A 136 14.82 11.29 -32.32
CA GLY A 136 16.22 11.10 -32.75
C GLY A 136 17.08 10.42 -31.69
N ILE A 137 16.50 9.50 -30.91
CA ILE A 137 17.18 8.75 -29.86
C ILE A 137 17.26 7.27 -30.19
N ARG A 138 18.34 6.62 -29.73
CA ARG A 138 18.47 5.16 -29.85
C ARG A 138 17.73 4.51 -28.69
N CYS A 139 16.72 3.70 -28.98
CA CYS A 139 15.94 2.93 -28.03
C CYS A 139 15.78 1.47 -28.48
N ALA A 140 15.82 0.55 -27.52
CA ALA A 140 15.64 -0.87 -27.72
C ALA A 140 14.23 -1.29 -27.25
N LYS A 141 13.74 -2.42 -27.79
CA LYS A 141 12.38 -2.94 -27.54
C LYS A 141 12.04 -3.13 -26.06
N ASP A 142 12.97 -3.66 -25.27
CA ASP A 142 12.74 -4.00 -23.87
C ASP A 142 13.22 -2.91 -22.90
N GLN A 143 13.47 -1.73 -23.42
CA GLN A 143 13.93 -0.62 -22.60
C GLN A 143 12.76 0.04 -21.88
N LYS A 144 12.93 0.29 -20.56
CA LYS A 144 11.92 0.99 -19.75
C LYS A 144 11.59 2.37 -20.36
N ALA A 145 10.30 2.71 -20.39
CA ALA A 145 9.81 4.00 -20.88
C ALA A 145 10.49 5.18 -20.17
N SER A 146 10.62 5.14 -18.83
CA SER A 146 11.32 6.15 -18.05
C SER A 146 12.78 6.37 -18.51
N ARG A 147 13.50 5.30 -18.85
CA ARG A 147 14.86 5.39 -19.37
C ARG A 147 14.93 6.01 -20.76
N ILE A 148 13.91 5.76 -21.60
CA ILE A 148 13.78 6.36 -22.93
C ILE A 148 13.51 7.85 -22.80
N ILE A 149 12.59 8.26 -21.92
CA ILE A 149 12.26 9.66 -21.63
C ILE A 149 13.49 10.40 -21.07
N GLY A 150 14.24 9.77 -20.16
CA GLY A 150 15.50 10.35 -19.67
C GLY A 150 16.52 10.61 -20.78
N LYS A 151 16.65 9.72 -21.78
CA LYS A 151 17.51 9.94 -22.96
C LYS A 151 16.98 11.09 -23.84
N LEU A 152 15.64 11.16 -24.00
CA LEU A 152 14.99 12.24 -24.74
C LEU A 152 15.28 13.59 -24.09
N CYS A 153 15.03 13.72 -22.79
CA CYS A 153 15.30 14.94 -22.03
C CYS A 153 16.78 15.36 -22.13
N LYS A 154 17.69 14.40 -22.01
CA LYS A 154 19.14 14.67 -22.11
C LYS A 154 19.53 15.15 -23.51
N LYS A 155 18.97 14.57 -24.57
CA LYS A 155 19.24 15.01 -25.96
C LYS A 155 18.84 16.46 -26.18
N TYR A 156 17.68 16.86 -25.65
CA TYR A 156 17.14 18.20 -25.82
C TYR A 156 17.58 19.17 -24.72
N GLY A 157 18.41 18.78 -23.76
CA GLY A 157 18.92 19.63 -22.69
C GLY A 157 17.92 19.96 -21.60
N VAL A 158 16.75 19.33 -21.63
CA VAL A 158 15.66 19.50 -20.63
C VAL A 158 16.10 19.03 -19.23
N ASP A 159 17.00 18.05 -19.19
CA ASP A 159 17.58 17.49 -17.96
C ASP A 159 18.42 18.50 -17.13
N ARG A 160 18.75 19.66 -17.72
CA ARG A 160 19.50 20.72 -17.04
C ARG A 160 18.63 21.72 -16.31
N HIS A 161 17.32 21.65 -16.52
CA HIS A 161 16.37 22.56 -15.86
C HIS A 161 16.23 22.24 -14.36
N THR A 162 16.12 23.26 -13.51
CA THR A 162 16.10 23.11 -12.04
C THR A 162 14.96 22.24 -11.52
N ARG A 163 13.78 22.27 -12.15
CA ARG A 163 12.60 21.47 -11.80
C ARG A 163 12.62 20.05 -12.38
N TYR A 164 13.53 19.73 -13.30
CA TYR A 164 13.54 18.49 -14.04
C TYR A 164 13.58 17.24 -13.14
N ASN A 165 14.51 17.19 -12.20
CA ASN A 165 14.73 16.00 -11.39
C ASN A 165 13.48 15.57 -10.59
N ALA A 166 12.74 16.54 -10.02
CA ALA A 166 11.53 16.27 -9.27
C ALA A 166 10.40 15.74 -10.18
N VAL A 167 10.17 16.41 -11.33
CA VAL A 167 9.11 16.02 -12.27
C VAL A 167 9.44 14.69 -12.95
N PHE A 168 10.70 14.50 -13.35
CA PHE A 168 11.13 13.23 -13.97
C PHE A 168 11.04 12.05 -12.99
N ALA A 169 11.35 12.24 -11.71
CA ALA A 169 11.19 11.20 -10.69
C ALA A 169 9.72 10.79 -10.55
N GLN A 170 8.79 11.76 -10.48
CA GLN A 170 7.36 11.51 -10.44
C GLN A 170 6.86 10.75 -11.68
N LEU A 171 7.29 11.15 -12.87
CA LEU A 171 6.92 10.47 -14.12
C LEU A 171 7.51 9.04 -14.18
N ALA A 172 8.76 8.87 -13.76
CA ALA A 172 9.42 7.58 -13.73
C ALA A 172 8.71 6.62 -12.75
N ASP A 173 8.28 7.12 -11.60
CA ASP A 173 7.50 6.37 -10.63
C ASP A 173 6.11 6.03 -11.17
N ALA A 174 5.43 6.98 -11.83
CA ALA A 174 4.13 6.74 -12.45
C ALA A 174 4.18 5.69 -13.57
N LEU A 175 5.29 5.57 -14.31
CA LEU A 175 5.51 4.60 -15.39
C LEU A 175 6.09 3.27 -14.91
N ASN A 176 6.52 3.13 -13.66
CA ASN A 176 7.00 1.88 -13.10
C ASN A 176 5.90 1.23 -12.26
N PRO A 177 5.23 0.19 -12.75
CA PRO A 177 4.37 -0.60 -11.89
C PRO A 177 5.21 -1.21 -10.77
N LEU A 178 4.73 -1.06 -9.55
CA LEU A 178 5.32 -1.70 -8.40
C LEU A 178 5.15 -3.22 -8.53
N THR A 179 6.23 -3.95 -8.60
CA THR A 179 6.22 -5.39 -8.36
C THR A 179 6.52 -5.60 -6.88
N MET A 180 5.48 -5.67 -6.07
CA MET A 180 5.63 -6.10 -4.69
C MET A 180 5.48 -7.62 -4.64
N GLN A 181 6.43 -8.30 -4.03
CA GLN A 181 6.33 -9.74 -3.73
C GLN A 181 5.76 -9.93 -2.32
N GLU A 182 4.69 -9.23 -2.03
CA GLU A 182 4.08 -9.16 -0.71
C GLU A 182 2.56 -9.24 -0.83
N ILE A 183 1.93 -9.68 0.23
CA ILE A 183 0.49 -9.58 0.40
C ILE A 183 0.24 -8.45 1.38
N GLY A 184 -0.54 -7.46 0.95
CA GLY A 184 -1.05 -6.39 1.79
C GLY A 184 -2.39 -6.79 2.41
N VAL A 185 -2.58 -6.54 3.70
CA VAL A 185 -3.81 -6.85 4.42
C VAL A 185 -4.30 -5.59 5.13
N LEU A 186 -5.49 -5.11 4.76
CA LEU A 186 -6.19 -4.03 5.48
C LEU A 186 -7.28 -4.67 6.34
N SER A 187 -7.09 -4.70 7.64
CA SER A 187 -7.87 -5.51 8.57
C SER A 187 -8.60 -4.67 9.61
N VAL A 188 -9.78 -5.16 10.01
CA VAL A 188 -10.53 -4.73 11.20
C VAL A 188 -10.69 -5.87 12.20
N HIS A 189 -10.01 -7.00 11.99
CA HIS A 189 -10.07 -8.14 12.88
C HIS A 189 -9.38 -7.85 14.23
N PRO A 190 -9.97 -8.24 15.38
CA PRO A 190 -9.43 -7.91 16.71
C PRO A 190 -7.99 -8.34 16.92
N CYS A 191 -7.64 -9.57 16.48
CA CYS A 191 -6.28 -10.09 16.64
C CYS A 191 -5.21 -9.23 15.96
N ASP A 192 -5.55 -8.56 14.85
CA ASP A 192 -4.59 -7.74 14.12
C ASP A 192 -4.22 -6.46 14.87
N PHE A 193 -5.11 -5.94 15.73
CA PHE A 193 -4.80 -4.83 16.62
C PHE A 193 -3.90 -5.25 17.78
N LEU A 194 -4.01 -6.48 18.24
CA LEU A 194 -3.14 -7.02 19.30
C LEU A 194 -1.75 -7.39 18.76
N GLU A 195 -1.69 -7.80 17.49
CA GLU A 195 -0.46 -8.17 16.78
C GLU A 195 0.19 -6.99 16.04
N MET A 196 -0.22 -5.74 16.32
CA MET A 196 0.33 -4.56 15.64
C MET A 196 1.85 -4.44 15.73
N SER A 197 2.47 -5.02 16.75
CA SER A 197 3.91 -5.06 16.95
C SER A 197 4.32 -6.30 17.71
N SER A 198 4.34 -7.44 17.03
CA SER A 198 4.74 -8.73 17.61
C SER A 198 6.24 -8.77 17.93
N LYS A 199 6.61 -9.62 18.92
CA LYS A 199 8.01 -9.92 19.23
C LYS A 199 8.76 -10.62 18.09
N SER A 200 8.02 -11.29 17.20
CA SER A 200 8.57 -11.96 16.01
C SER A 200 8.99 -10.99 14.90
N ASN A 201 8.49 -9.75 14.92
CA ASN A 201 8.86 -8.75 13.94
C ASN A 201 10.31 -8.30 14.12
N THR A 202 10.99 -7.96 13.02
CA THR A 202 12.35 -7.43 13.01
C THR A 202 12.42 -5.96 13.48
N TRP A 203 11.28 -5.34 13.69
CA TRP A 203 11.12 -3.94 14.12
C TRP A 203 10.23 -3.83 15.37
N VAL A 204 10.30 -2.69 16.03
CA VAL A 204 9.59 -2.40 17.27
C VAL A 204 8.75 -1.14 17.14
N SER A 205 7.56 -1.13 17.74
CA SER A 205 6.74 0.07 17.91
C SER A 205 6.23 0.21 19.33
N CYS A 206 5.72 1.41 19.68
CA CYS A 206 5.09 1.66 20.96
C CYS A 206 3.82 0.82 21.22
N HIS A 207 3.27 0.17 20.19
CA HIS A 207 2.09 -0.70 20.26
C HIS A 207 2.43 -2.17 20.54
N ARG A 208 3.64 -2.50 20.95
CA ARG A 208 3.96 -3.87 21.37
C ARG A 208 3.29 -4.16 22.71
N LEU A 209 2.43 -5.18 22.77
CA LEU A 209 1.63 -5.51 23.96
C LEU A 209 2.49 -5.87 25.16
N SER A 210 3.61 -6.57 24.96
CA SER A 210 4.45 -7.04 26.07
C SER A 210 5.22 -5.92 26.79
N ASP A 211 5.66 -4.87 26.06
CA ASP A 211 6.61 -3.88 26.57
C ASP A 211 6.52 -2.49 25.89
N GLY A 212 5.55 -2.29 25.01
CA GLY A 212 5.34 -1.02 24.33
C GLY A 212 4.78 0.07 25.24
N GLY A 213 5.16 1.32 25.02
CA GLY A 213 4.67 2.47 25.81
C GLY A 213 3.19 2.82 25.56
N TYR A 214 2.57 2.26 24.49
CA TYR A 214 1.19 2.57 24.09
C TYR A 214 0.34 1.30 23.91
N GLN A 215 0.45 0.36 24.82
CA GLN A 215 -0.28 -0.93 24.77
C GLN A 215 -1.79 -0.74 24.83
N ALA A 216 -2.28 0.15 25.72
CA ALA A 216 -3.71 0.44 25.84
C ALA A 216 -4.31 0.99 24.52
N GLY A 217 -3.50 1.61 23.68
CA GLY A 217 -3.91 2.06 22.35
C GLY A 217 -4.39 0.93 21.45
N CYS A 218 -3.78 -0.26 21.54
CA CYS A 218 -4.22 -1.43 20.78
C CYS A 218 -5.68 -1.79 21.07
N LEU A 219 -6.06 -1.79 22.36
CA LEU A 219 -7.44 -2.05 22.81
C LEU A 219 -8.39 -0.93 22.40
N SER A 220 -7.92 0.32 22.48
CA SER A 220 -8.71 1.48 22.06
C SER A 220 -9.04 1.41 20.57
N TYR A 221 -8.05 1.16 19.72
CA TYR A 221 -8.26 1.01 18.27
C TYR A 221 -9.12 -0.17 17.89
N MET A 222 -9.01 -1.26 18.63
CA MET A 222 -9.86 -2.43 18.44
C MET A 222 -11.33 -2.10 18.69
N ASN A 223 -11.63 -1.23 19.67
CA ASN A 223 -12.99 -0.89 20.09
C ASN A 223 -13.56 0.39 19.45
N ASP A 224 -12.79 1.14 18.70
CA ASP A 224 -13.30 2.33 18.03
C ASP A 224 -14.06 2.01 16.73
N ARG A 225 -14.66 3.06 16.11
CA ARG A 225 -15.48 2.93 14.90
C ARG A 225 -14.69 3.14 13.61
N VAL A 226 -13.49 3.67 13.69
CA VAL A 226 -12.83 4.29 12.53
C VAL A 226 -11.49 3.64 12.21
N SER A 227 -10.92 2.87 13.15
CA SER A 227 -9.57 2.31 13.01
C SER A 227 -9.54 1.03 12.20
N MET A 228 -8.55 0.98 11.33
CA MET A 228 -8.11 -0.20 10.58
C MET A 228 -6.61 -0.34 10.73
N VAL A 229 -6.11 -1.56 10.62
CA VAL A 229 -4.67 -1.82 10.55
C VAL A 229 -4.31 -2.38 9.18
N PHE A 230 -3.35 -1.76 8.54
CA PHE A 230 -2.72 -2.30 7.34
C PHE A 230 -1.37 -2.90 7.71
N TYR A 231 -1.08 -4.08 7.18
CA TYR A 231 0.24 -4.71 7.28
C TYR A 231 0.56 -5.48 6.01
N ALA A 232 1.85 -5.71 5.77
CA ALA A 232 2.30 -6.55 4.68
C ALA A 232 3.08 -7.76 5.20
N VAL A 233 2.91 -8.87 4.50
CA VAL A 233 3.58 -10.14 4.74
C VAL A 233 4.15 -10.69 3.44
N ASP A 234 5.06 -11.66 3.52
CA ASP A 234 5.61 -12.31 2.33
C ASP A 234 4.53 -13.04 1.53
N ALA A 235 4.61 -12.98 0.20
CA ALA A 235 3.62 -13.57 -0.70
C ALA A 235 3.56 -15.11 -0.67
N ASP A 236 4.59 -15.77 -0.16
CA ASP A 236 4.65 -17.22 -0.01
C ASP A 236 3.88 -17.75 1.22
N VAL A 237 3.37 -16.84 2.06
CA VAL A 237 2.53 -17.20 3.20
C VAL A 237 1.14 -17.58 2.74
N SER A 238 0.93 -18.85 2.40
CA SER A 238 -0.37 -19.36 1.95
C SER A 238 -1.37 -19.47 3.11
N GLY A 239 -2.31 -18.51 3.17
CA GLY A 239 -3.54 -18.65 3.99
C GLY A 239 -3.44 -18.38 5.48
N GLU A 240 -2.27 -18.09 6.05
CA GLU A 240 -2.09 -17.77 7.49
C GLU A 240 -1.46 -16.38 7.70
N TYR A 241 -1.96 -15.37 7.00
CA TYR A 241 -1.40 -13.99 7.00
C TYR A 241 -1.25 -13.42 8.42
N ARG A 242 -2.18 -13.74 9.30
CA ARG A 242 -2.22 -13.20 10.67
C ARG A 242 -1.08 -13.70 11.54
N LYS A 243 -0.57 -14.92 11.27
CA LYS A 243 0.56 -15.50 11.98
C LYS A 243 1.91 -15.21 11.35
N ALA A 244 1.92 -14.64 10.16
CA ALA A 244 3.14 -14.34 9.44
C ALA A 244 3.89 -13.15 10.05
N ILE A 245 5.20 -13.13 9.84
CA ILE A 245 6.03 -11.98 10.23
C ILE A 245 5.64 -10.78 9.38
N ARG A 246 5.22 -9.69 10.02
CA ARG A 246 4.84 -8.46 9.35
C ARG A 246 6.09 -7.69 8.93
N ARG A 247 6.22 -7.41 7.65
CA ARG A 247 7.34 -6.61 7.13
C ARG A 247 7.21 -5.16 7.57
N TYR A 248 6.00 -4.61 7.48
CA TYR A 248 5.66 -3.27 7.96
C TYR A 248 4.18 -3.20 8.31
N ARG A 249 3.81 -2.14 9.02
CA ARG A 249 2.45 -1.89 9.48
C ARG A 249 2.14 -0.41 9.55
N GLN A 250 0.90 -0.04 9.19
CA GLN A 250 0.36 1.30 9.30
C GLN A 250 -1.07 1.27 9.83
N MET A 251 -1.45 2.24 10.66
CA MET A 251 -2.84 2.43 11.05
C MET A 251 -3.53 3.35 10.06
N PHE A 252 -4.78 3.05 9.77
CA PHE A 252 -5.69 3.88 9.00
C PHE A 252 -6.92 4.22 9.83
N PHE A 253 -7.46 5.42 9.61
CA PHE A 253 -8.64 5.92 10.28
C PHE A 253 -9.58 6.49 9.22
N TYR A 254 -10.80 5.97 9.15
CA TYR A 254 -11.79 6.44 8.20
C TYR A 254 -12.89 7.20 8.91
N GLU A 255 -13.00 8.48 8.62
CA GLU A 255 -14.01 9.36 9.22
C GLU A 255 -14.50 10.39 8.19
N ASN A 256 -15.82 10.57 8.11
CA ASN A 256 -16.48 11.57 7.25
C ASN A 256 -16.04 11.53 5.78
N GLY A 257 -15.86 10.33 5.21
CA GLY A 257 -15.44 10.15 3.82
C GLY A 257 -13.94 10.36 3.58
N THR A 258 -13.15 10.60 4.64
CA THR A 258 -11.71 10.83 4.56
C THR A 258 -10.93 9.70 5.20
N LEU A 259 -9.91 9.21 4.51
CA LEU A 259 -8.97 8.21 5.01
C LEU A 259 -7.70 8.90 5.52
N PHE A 260 -7.44 8.79 6.82
CA PHE A 260 -6.23 9.28 7.46
C PHE A 260 -5.23 8.16 7.66
N GLN A 261 -3.94 8.48 7.51
CA GLN A 261 -2.84 7.55 7.71
C GLN A 261 -2.01 7.96 8.94
N SER A 262 -1.67 7.00 9.80
CA SER A 262 -0.69 7.18 10.85
C SER A 262 0.74 6.97 10.33
N ARG A 263 1.70 7.03 11.23
CA ARG A 263 3.10 6.68 10.94
C ARG A 263 3.22 5.21 10.54
N LEU A 264 3.99 4.95 9.47
CA LEU A 264 4.42 3.61 9.08
C LEU A 264 5.50 3.08 10.03
N TYR A 265 5.48 1.77 10.31
CA TYR A 265 6.50 1.07 11.09
C TYR A 265 6.98 -0.18 10.34
N PRO A 266 8.30 -0.39 10.17
CA PRO A 266 9.36 0.57 10.50
C PRO A 266 9.25 1.85 9.68
N ALA A 267 9.81 2.93 10.19
CA ALA A 267 9.81 4.23 9.54
C ALA A 267 10.84 4.27 8.39
N ASP A 268 10.63 3.47 7.37
CA ASP A 268 11.38 3.46 6.14
C ASP A 268 10.63 4.30 5.09
N THR A 269 11.31 5.30 4.54
CA THR A 269 10.72 6.20 3.53
C THR A 269 10.34 5.48 2.24
N GLY A 270 11.04 4.41 1.87
CA GLY A 270 10.72 3.56 0.73
C GLY A 270 9.36 2.88 0.90
N ASN A 271 9.16 2.19 2.02
CA ASN A 271 7.89 1.49 2.30
C ASN A 271 6.70 2.45 2.44
N ALA A 272 6.91 3.67 3.00
CA ALA A 272 5.84 4.66 3.11
C ALA A 272 5.30 5.09 1.75
N LEU A 273 6.18 5.26 0.77
CA LEU A 273 5.79 5.58 -0.61
C LEU A 273 5.02 4.43 -1.25
N GLU A 274 5.47 3.19 -1.04
CA GLU A 274 4.83 1.98 -1.55
C GLU A 274 3.40 1.82 -1.01
N VAL A 275 3.22 1.91 0.31
CA VAL A 275 1.90 1.83 0.96
C VAL A 275 0.99 2.96 0.49
N SER A 276 1.50 4.18 0.35
CA SER A 276 0.71 5.31 -0.16
C SER A 276 0.21 5.09 -1.58
N LYS A 277 0.96 4.36 -2.42
CA LYS A 277 0.54 4.03 -3.78
C LYS A 277 -0.61 3.03 -3.80
N LEU A 278 -0.64 2.05 -2.88
CA LEU A 278 -1.73 1.06 -2.76
C LEU A 278 -3.09 1.70 -2.49
N PHE A 279 -3.14 2.86 -1.83
CA PHE A 279 -4.38 3.53 -1.41
C PHE A 279 -4.76 4.76 -2.25
N ARG A 280 -4.07 5.03 -3.34
CA ARG A 280 -4.45 6.10 -4.28
C ARG A 280 -5.50 5.67 -5.31
N HIS A 281 -5.86 4.41 -5.29
CA HIS A 281 -6.91 3.78 -6.11
C HIS A 281 -8.08 3.43 -5.20
#